data_ca318c65286b1653337a8078c5f65ae3
#
_entry.id   ca318c65286b1653337a8078c5f65ae3
#
_cell.length_a   1.000
_cell.length_b   1.000
_cell.length_c   1.000
_cell.angle_alpha   90.00
_cell.angle_beta   90.00
_cell.angle_gamma   90.00
#
_symmetry.space_group_name_H-M   'P 1'
#
loop_
_entity.id
_entity.type
_entity.pdbx_description
1 polymer ?
#
loop_
_entity_poly.entity_id
_entity_poly.type
_entity_poly.pdbx_seq_one_letter_code
_entity_poly.pdbx_strand_id
1 'polypeptide(L)'
;LTPVLGDGHYAPSLPLFGGQMIWKANPEIVKTIDAAGALFSRADYVHSYMHCWRHKTPVILRATTQWFAGMDEVPGYHGVKPAETLRTTALRGVENTRFFPAWGQARLHGMIANRPDWTLSRQRQWGVPMPFFIHK
;
A
#
# COMPACT_ATOMS: atom_id res chain seq x y z
N LEU A 1 3.21 -9.78 -9.95
CA LEU A 1 1.91 -10.27 -10.44
C LEU A 1 0.80 -9.54 -9.71
N THR A 2 -0.10 -8.91 -10.44
CA THR A 2 -1.29 -8.24 -9.90
C THR A 2 -2.55 -8.91 -10.49
N PRO A 3 -2.90 -10.11 -10.03
CA PRO A 3 -3.95 -10.90 -10.67
C PRO A 3 -5.36 -10.35 -10.45
N VAL A 4 -5.55 -9.43 -9.50
CA VAL A 4 -6.86 -8.88 -9.17
C VAL A 4 -7.05 -7.51 -9.82
N LEU A 5 -8.10 -7.36 -10.61
CA LEU A 5 -8.49 -6.13 -11.27
C LEU A 5 -9.18 -5.14 -10.33
N GLY A 6 -9.42 -3.92 -10.82
CA GLY A 6 -10.03 -2.85 -10.02
C GLY A 6 -11.47 -3.11 -9.58
N ASP A 7 -12.16 -3.98 -10.26
CA ASP A 7 -13.54 -4.41 -10.01
C ASP A 7 -13.65 -5.65 -9.09
N GLY A 8 -12.49 -6.18 -8.63
CA GLY A 8 -12.44 -7.34 -7.75
C GLY A 8 -12.50 -8.68 -8.47
N HIS A 9 -12.36 -8.72 -9.79
CA HIS A 9 -12.25 -9.96 -10.55
C HIS A 9 -10.78 -10.33 -10.80
N TYR A 10 -10.53 -11.61 -10.94
CA TYR A 10 -9.24 -12.06 -11.44
C TYR A 10 -9.07 -11.68 -12.91
N ALA A 11 -7.85 -11.32 -13.30
CA ALA A 11 -7.51 -11.05 -14.69
C ALA A 11 -7.91 -12.24 -15.58
N PRO A 12 -8.54 -12.03 -16.76
CA PRO A 12 -8.98 -13.13 -17.63
C PRO A 12 -7.85 -14.09 -18.03
N SER A 13 -6.61 -13.58 -18.07
CA SER A 13 -5.42 -14.37 -18.38
C SER A 13 -4.92 -15.25 -17.23
N LEU A 14 -5.50 -15.15 -16.04
CA LEU A 14 -5.10 -15.98 -14.92
C LEU A 14 -5.57 -17.42 -15.13
N PRO A 15 -4.66 -18.41 -15.09
CA PRO A 15 -5.06 -19.82 -15.17
C PRO A 15 -6.05 -20.19 -14.08
N LEU A 16 -6.98 -21.11 -14.37
CA LEU A 16 -7.98 -21.70 -13.47
C LEU A 16 -9.10 -20.77 -13.02
N PHE A 17 -8.77 -19.52 -12.61
CA PHE A 17 -9.73 -18.63 -11.92
C PHE A 17 -9.97 -17.32 -12.67
N GLY A 18 -9.44 -17.15 -13.89
CA GLY A 18 -9.59 -15.95 -14.69
C GLY A 18 -11.05 -15.52 -14.89
N GLY A 19 -11.31 -14.23 -14.71
CA GLY A 19 -12.66 -13.65 -14.84
C GLY A 19 -13.61 -13.89 -13.65
N GLN A 20 -13.21 -14.68 -12.65
CA GLN A 20 -14.05 -14.92 -11.47
C GLN A 20 -13.89 -13.78 -10.45
N MET A 21 -14.98 -13.46 -9.76
CA MET A 21 -14.96 -12.54 -8.63
C MET A 21 -14.26 -13.20 -7.43
N ILE A 22 -13.27 -12.53 -6.82
CA ILE A 22 -12.38 -13.13 -5.82
C ILE A 22 -13.11 -13.81 -4.67
N TRP A 23 -14.19 -13.22 -4.15
CA TRP A 23 -14.97 -13.80 -3.06
C TRP A 23 -15.71 -15.07 -3.48
N LYS A 24 -16.12 -15.16 -4.74
CA LYS A 24 -16.80 -16.34 -5.28
C LYS A 24 -15.82 -17.46 -5.64
N ALA A 25 -14.58 -17.11 -5.93
CA ALA A 25 -13.54 -18.08 -6.29
C ALA A 25 -13.00 -18.87 -5.08
N ASN A 26 -13.14 -18.38 -3.84
CA ASN A 26 -12.57 -19.01 -2.66
C ASN A 26 -12.92 -20.52 -2.52
N PRO A 27 -14.19 -20.95 -2.63
CA PRO A 27 -14.53 -22.37 -2.55
C PRO A 27 -13.89 -23.22 -3.65
N GLU A 28 -13.79 -22.69 -4.87
CA GLU A 28 -13.18 -23.40 -6.00
C GLU A 28 -11.65 -23.49 -5.85
N ILE A 29 -11.02 -22.46 -5.28
CA ILE A 29 -9.60 -22.49 -4.94
C ILE A 29 -9.31 -23.62 -3.96
N VAL A 30 -10.10 -23.73 -2.89
CA VAL A 30 -9.94 -24.79 -1.90
C VAL A 30 -10.10 -26.17 -2.53
N LYS A 31 -11.12 -26.39 -3.37
CA LYS A 31 -11.31 -27.65 -4.09
C LYS A 31 -10.15 -27.99 -5.02
N THR A 32 -9.61 -26.97 -5.71
CA THR A 32 -8.48 -27.16 -6.62
C THR A 32 -7.21 -27.57 -5.87
N ILE A 33 -6.95 -26.94 -4.72
CA ILE A 33 -5.81 -27.28 -3.87
C ILE A 33 -5.96 -28.68 -3.29
N ASP A 34 -7.16 -29.05 -2.88
CA ASP A 34 -7.47 -30.39 -2.35
C ASP A 34 -7.28 -31.46 -3.43
N ALA A 35 -7.84 -31.24 -4.62
CA ALA A 35 -7.68 -32.15 -5.75
C ALA A 35 -6.20 -32.33 -6.19
N ALA A 36 -5.37 -31.31 -5.98
CA ALA A 36 -3.93 -31.39 -6.22
C ALA A 36 -3.14 -32.06 -5.08
N GLY A 37 -3.80 -32.52 -4.00
CA GLY A 37 -3.15 -33.10 -2.83
C GLY A 37 -2.32 -32.12 -2.01
N ALA A 38 -2.54 -30.80 -2.18
CA ALA A 38 -1.76 -29.74 -1.56
C ALA A 38 -2.50 -29.05 -0.40
N LEU A 39 -3.72 -29.46 -0.08
CA LEU A 39 -4.47 -28.90 1.04
C LEU A 39 -3.98 -29.50 2.36
N PHE A 40 -3.27 -28.68 3.16
CA PHE A 40 -2.77 -29.12 4.45
C PHE A 40 -3.86 -29.17 5.52
N SER A 41 -4.69 -28.13 5.61
CA SER A 41 -5.79 -28.04 6.58
C SER A 41 -6.82 -27.00 6.16
N ARG A 42 -8.04 -27.19 6.58
CA ARG A 42 -9.13 -26.22 6.45
C ARG A 42 -9.92 -26.15 7.75
N ALA A 43 -10.20 -24.94 8.22
CA ALA A 43 -11.11 -24.69 9.33
C ALA A 43 -11.95 -23.44 9.04
N ASP A 44 -13.24 -23.53 9.33
CA ASP A 44 -14.12 -22.36 9.28
C ASP A 44 -14.13 -21.70 10.66
N TYR A 45 -13.83 -20.41 10.74
CA TYR A 45 -13.85 -19.65 11.98
C TYR A 45 -14.31 -18.21 11.75
N VAL A 46 -14.90 -17.61 12.77
CA VAL A 46 -15.37 -16.23 12.73
C VAL A 46 -14.27 -15.30 13.23
N HIS A 47 -13.95 -14.28 12.45
CA HIS A 47 -12.94 -13.29 12.82
C HIS A 47 -13.33 -11.90 12.32
N SER A 48 -12.71 -10.87 12.90
CA SER A 48 -12.86 -9.52 12.43
C SER A 48 -12.17 -9.33 11.07
N TYR A 49 -12.87 -8.70 10.14
CA TYR A 49 -12.32 -8.38 8.82
C TYR A 49 -12.55 -6.91 8.49
N MET A 50 -11.61 -6.30 7.75
CA MET A 50 -11.69 -4.90 7.38
C MET A 50 -12.85 -4.64 6.41
N HIS A 51 -13.69 -3.67 6.75
CA HIS A 51 -14.80 -3.22 5.91
C HIS A 51 -14.63 -1.75 5.53
N CYS A 52 -15.12 -1.40 4.37
CA CYS A 52 -15.23 0.00 3.96
C CYS A 52 -16.15 0.73 4.95
N TRP A 53 -15.63 1.75 5.63
CA TRP A 53 -16.40 2.50 6.63
C TRP A 53 -17.68 3.14 6.06
N ARG A 54 -17.67 3.46 4.77
CA ARG A 54 -18.80 4.09 4.06
C ARG A 54 -19.84 3.06 3.58
N HIS A 55 -19.40 2.03 2.86
CA HIS A 55 -20.29 1.03 2.23
C HIS A 55 -20.54 -0.20 3.10
N LYS A 56 -19.81 -0.35 4.21
CA LYS A 56 -19.90 -1.49 5.13
C LYS A 56 -19.64 -2.86 4.45
N THR A 57 -18.97 -2.85 3.30
CA THR A 57 -18.60 -4.06 2.56
C THR A 57 -17.14 -4.44 2.83
N PRO A 58 -16.79 -5.73 2.77
CA PRO A 58 -15.40 -6.17 2.90
C PRO A 58 -14.50 -5.47 1.88
N VAL A 59 -13.29 -5.08 2.30
CA VAL A 59 -12.30 -4.50 1.41
C VAL A 59 -11.44 -5.57 0.76
N ILE A 60 -10.95 -5.28 -0.45
CA ILE A 60 -10.03 -6.13 -1.18
C ILE A 60 -8.63 -5.51 -1.07
N LEU A 61 -7.65 -6.31 -0.63
CA LEU A 61 -6.26 -5.93 -0.65
C LEU A 61 -5.67 -6.28 -2.02
N ARG A 62 -5.15 -5.29 -2.73
CA ARG A 62 -4.53 -5.48 -4.04
C ARG A 62 -3.34 -4.54 -4.22
N ALA A 63 -2.36 -4.99 -4.99
CA ALA A 63 -1.29 -4.12 -5.45
C ALA A 63 -1.84 -3.15 -6.50
N THR A 64 -1.48 -1.87 -6.38
CA THR A 64 -1.86 -0.81 -7.30
C THR A 64 -0.64 0.05 -7.61
N THR A 65 -0.61 0.66 -8.79
CA THR A 65 0.41 1.65 -9.11
C THR A 65 0.27 2.85 -8.16
N GLN A 66 1.37 3.21 -7.52
CA GLN A 66 1.42 4.29 -6.54
C GLN A 66 2.57 5.25 -6.86
N TRP A 67 2.43 6.50 -6.41
CA TRP A 67 3.49 7.48 -6.42
C TRP A 67 4.09 7.59 -5.01
N PHE A 68 5.40 7.52 -4.95
CA PHE A 68 6.13 7.58 -3.68
C PHE A 68 7.13 8.74 -3.69
N ALA A 69 7.33 9.37 -2.54
CA ALA A 69 8.53 10.13 -2.26
C ALA A 69 9.51 9.20 -1.52
N GLY A 70 10.66 8.95 -2.13
CA GLY A 70 11.71 8.13 -1.52
C GLY A 70 12.25 8.81 -0.26
N MET A 71 12.29 8.11 0.85
CA MET A 71 12.78 8.63 2.12
C MET A 71 14.29 8.55 2.24
N ASP A 72 14.89 7.52 1.65
CA ASP A 72 16.31 7.17 1.82
C ASP A 72 17.15 7.35 0.56
N GLU A 73 16.52 7.69 -0.56
CA GLU A 73 17.23 7.96 -1.80
C GLU A 73 17.59 9.45 -1.91
N VAL A 74 18.82 9.71 -2.34
CA VAL A 74 19.20 11.06 -2.76
C VAL A 74 18.57 11.31 -4.12
N PRO A 75 17.66 12.28 -4.25
CA PRO A 75 16.89 12.43 -5.47
C PRO A 75 17.77 12.76 -6.68
N GLY A 76 17.49 12.12 -7.82
CA GLY A 76 17.98 12.53 -9.13
C GLY A 76 17.27 13.80 -9.54
N TYR A 77 17.99 14.93 -9.66
CA TYR A 77 17.41 16.24 -9.88
C TYR A 77 18.13 16.99 -11.01
N HIS A 78 17.37 17.67 -11.87
CA HIS A 78 17.95 18.65 -12.79
C HIS A 78 18.27 19.93 -12.00
N GLY A 79 19.51 20.10 -11.58
CA GLY A 79 19.96 21.20 -10.74
C GLY A 79 20.87 20.75 -9.61
N VAL A 80 20.93 21.55 -8.53
CA VAL A 80 21.73 21.19 -7.34
C VAL A 80 21.04 20.05 -6.60
N LYS A 81 21.66 18.86 -6.59
CA LYS A 81 21.17 17.74 -5.82
C LYS A 81 21.27 18.03 -4.34
N PRO A 82 20.24 17.73 -3.54
CA PRO A 82 20.40 17.65 -2.09
C PRO A 82 21.53 16.68 -1.74
N ALA A 83 22.40 17.06 -0.82
CA ALA A 83 23.49 16.18 -0.36
C ALA A 83 23.00 15.04 0.54
N GLU A 84 21.76 15.13 1.04
CA GLU A 84 21.19 14.25 2.05
C GLU A 84 19.84 13.70 1.62
N THR A 85 19.45 12.60 2.23
CA THR A 85 18.12 11.99 2.05
C THR A 85 17.03 12.83 2.73
N LEU A 86 15.79 12.64 2.30
CA LEU A 86 14.64 13.29 2.93
C LEU A 86 14.53 12.92 4.42
N ARG A 87 14.81 11.65 4.76
CA ARG A 87 14.80 11.16 6.15
C ARG A 87 15.82 11.90 7.00
N THR A 88 17.06 11.97 6.56
CA THR A 88 18.14 12.64 7.29
C THR A 88 17.81 14.12 7.51
N THR A 89 17.35 14.81 6.48
CA THR A 89 16.97 16.23 6.56
C THR A 89 15.81 16.45 7.53
N ALA A 90 14.79 15.57 7.48
CA ALA A 90 13.63 15.67 8.35
C ALA A 90 13.97 15.39 9.82
N LEU A 91 14.79 14.37 10.11
CA LEU A 91 15.23 14.06 11.47
C LEU A 91 16.05 15.20 12.06
N ARG A 92 16.98 15.78 11.30
CA ARG A 92 17.70 16.98 11.71
C ARG A 92 16.75 18.15 11.99
N GLY A 93 15.72 18.33 11.18
CA GLY A 93 14.69 19.34 11.41
C GLY A 93 13.95 19.12 12.73
N VAL A 94 13.64 17.87 13.07
CA VAL A 94 13.01 17.51 14.36
C VAL A 94 13.95 17.84 15.54
N GLU A 95 15.23 17.53 15.42
CA GLU A 95 16.23 17.81 16.46
C GLU A 95 16.39 19.32 16.74
N ASN A 96 16.32 20.11 15.67
CA ASN A 96 16.47 21.57 15.74
C ASN A 96 15.16 22.31 16.05
N THR A 97 14.05 21.61 16.25
CA THR A 97 12.75 22.20 16.54
C THR A 97 12.41 22.05 18.04
N ARG A 98 11.97 23.14 18.65
CA ARG A 98 11.45 23.12 20.03
C ARG A 98 10.00 22.69 20.04
N PHE A 99 9.70 21.65 20.81
CA PHE A 99 8.36 21.07 20.92
C PHE A 99 7.64 21.45 22.21
N PHE A 100 6.35 21.76 22.08
CA PHE A 100 5.43 21.98 23.18
C PHE A 100 4.17 21.13 22.96
N PRO A 101 3.91 20.08 23.76
CA PRO A 101 4.74 19.56 24.85
C PRO A 101 6.00 18.84 24.35
N ALA A 102 7.01 18.70 25.21
CA ALA A 102 8.32 18.14 24.84
C ALA A 102 8.26 16.71 24.27
N TRP A 103 7.33 15.87 24.73
CA TRP A 103 7.16 14.49 24.21
C TRP A 103 6.83 14.44 22.71
N GLY A 104 6.34 15.52 22.12
CA GLY A 104 6.06 15.62 20.69
C GLY A 104 7.29 15.36 19.82
N GLN A 105 8.48 15.73 20.30
CA GLN A 105 9.74 15.49 19.60
C GLN A 105 10.01 13.99 19.41
N ALA A 106 9.95 13.21 20.49
CA ALA A 106 10.20 11.77 20.43
C ALA A 106 9.18 11.06 19.55
N ARG A 107 7.91 11.48 19.60
CA ARG A 107 6.85 10.92 18.76
C ARG A 107 7.11 11.20 17.27
N LEU A 108 7.39 12.44 16.91
CA LEU A 108 7.63 12.80 15.50
C LEU A 108 8.91 12.15 14.97
N HIS A 109 9.97 12.12 15.80
CA HIS A 109 11.21 11.42 15.47
C HIS A 109 10.93 9.94 15.13
N GLY A 110 10.23 9.21 16.02
CA GLY A 110 9.90 7.80 15.79
C GLY A 110 9.03 7.56 14.54
N MET A 111 8.11 8.46 14.25
CA MET A 111 7.28 8.40 13.04
C MET A 111 8.10 8.57 11.76
N ILE A 112 9.16 9.38 11.77
CA ILE A 112 10.02 9.63 10.61
C ILE A 112 11.11 8.55 10.50
N ALA A 113 11.75 8.19 11.62
CA ALA A 113 12.85 7.25 11.63
C ALA A 113 12.50 5.87 11.05
N ASN A 114 11.28 5.40 11.34
CA ASN A 114 10.81 4.07 10.92
C ASN A 114 9.82 4.11 9.74
N ARG A 115 9.62 5.29 9.13
CA ARG A 115 8.66 5.43 8.04
C ARG A 115 9.20 4.78 6.77
N PRO A 116 8.42 3.92 6.09
CA PRO A 116 8.72 3.56 4.70
C PRO A 116 8.56 4.78 3.78
N ASP A 117 8.86 4.62 2.50
CA ASP A 117 8.66 5.67 1.51
C ASP A 117 7.25 6.29 1.61
N TRP A 118 7.19 7.58 1.43
CA TRP A 118 5.93 8.30 1.60
C TRP A 118 5.03 8.14 0.38
N THR A 119 3.94 7.39 0.53
CA THR A 119 2.92 7.25 -0.51
C THR A 119 2.17 8.57 -0.69
N LEU A 120 2.33 9.18 -1.85
CA LEU A 120 1.68 10.45 -2.20
C LEU A 120 0.30 10.24 -2.81
N SER A 121 0.15 9.22 -3.65
CA SER A 121 -1.10 8.91 -4.33
C SER A 121 -2.16 8.32 -3.40
N ARG A 122 -3.42 8.52 -3.75
CA ARG A 122 -4.60 7.90 -3.12
C ARG A 122 -5.49 7.32 -4.22
N GLN A 123 -6.29 6.32 -3.90
CA GLN A 123 -7.24 5.69 -4.81
C GLN A 123 -8.60 6.39 -4.80
N ARG A 124 -8.63 7.67 -4.48
CA ARG A 124 -9.83 8.51 -4.43
C ARG A 124 -9.70 9.66 -5.43
N GLN A 125 -10.80 10.00 -6.08
CA GLN A 125 -10.88 11.12 -7.03
C GLN A 125 -11.19 12.45 -6.34
N TRP A 126 -11.01 12.53 -5.03
CA TRP A 126 -11.23 13.73 -4.25
C TRP A 126 -9.91 14.35 -3.81
N GLY A 127 -9.80 15.66 -3.97
CA GLY A 127 -8.66 16.47 -3.56
C GLY A 127 -7.98 17.18 -4.74
N VAL A 128 -6.84 17.80 -4.46
CA VAL A 128 -6.02 18.47 -5.47
C VAL A 128 -5.34 17.41 -6.34
N PRO A 129 -5.42 17.51 -7.69
CA PRO A 129 -4.69 16.62 -8.59
C PRO A 129 -3.17 16.72 -8.36
N MET A 130 -2.49 15.58 -8.45
CA MET A 130 -1.03 15.59 -8.43
C MET A 130 -0.49 16.11 -9.78
N PRO A 131 0.27 17.20 -9.82
CA PRO A 131 0.73 17.82 -11.06
C PRO A 131 2.02 17.17 -11.59
N PHE A 132 2.02 15.84 -11.74
CA PHE A 132 3.15 15.10 -12.26
C PHE A 132 2.99 14.86 -13.76
N PHE A 133 4.06 15.11 -14.49
CA PHE A 133 4.17 14.86 -15.93
C PHE A 133 5.20 13.75 -16.15
N ILE A 134 4.83 12.73 -16.90
CA ILE A 134 5.72 11.63 -17.26
C ILE A 134 6.27 11.91 -18.66
N HIS A 135 7.59 11.93 -18.80
CA HIS A 135 8.23 11.96 -20.10
C HIS A 135 7.99 10.60 -20.80
N LYS A 136 7.53 10.62 -22.06
CA LYS A 136 7.31 9.43 -22.89
C LYS A 136 8.61 8.98 -23.54
#